data_9c1c886d87c7e8b13d43e7ae3e2515c4
#
_entry.id   9c1c886d87c7e8b13d43e7ae3e2515c4
#
_cell.length_a   1.000
_cell.length_b   1.000
_cell.length_c   1.000
_cell.angle_alpha   90.00
_cell.angle_beta   90.00
_cell.angle_gamma   90.00
#
_symmetry.space_group_name_H-M   'P 1'
#
loop_
_entity.id
_entity.type
_entity.pdbx_description
1 polymer ?
#
loop_
_entity_poly.entity_id
_entity_poly.type
_entity_poly.pdbx_seq_one_letter_code
_entity_poly.pdbx_strand_id
1 'polypeptide(L)'
;MANTILTPITLWKDFDDTLPFNEEFLSKEEREGAVMRDVYILGRQTGFGRVKIYGRYYTPNGLESFPAVLIMFEAGFPCDEKLVMHFIRKGYGVLGIDYSGELGDGRHTIYPRDIDHANFARAGRAMDYVDETARETSWYEWTAVARYAARWLKERPEVTAAGAVGLRTGGEILWKIAPYAPIDCFISI
;
A
#
# COMPACT_ATOMS: atom_id res chain seq x y z
N MET A 1 -26.55 -23.87 4.02
CA MET A 1 -25.74 -22.97 3.18
C MET A 1 -24.54 -23.74 2.69
N ALA A 2 -24.22 -23.72 1.41
CA ALA A 2 -23.04 -24.42 0.91
C ALA A 2 -21.80 -23.67 1.41
N ASN A 3 -20.92 -24.38 2.11
CA ASN A 3 -19.63 -23.83 2.53
C ASN A 3 -18.79 -23.55 1.29
N THR A 4 -18.70 -22.29 0.89
CA THR A 4 -17.83 -21.88 -0.21
C THR A 4 -16.40 -21.86 0.30
N ILE A 5 -15.57 -22.78 -0.17
CA ILE A 5 -14.15 -22.75 0.14
C ILE A 5 -13.53 -21.52 -0.57
N LEU A 6 -12.99 -20.60 0.21
CA LEU A 6 -12.24 -19.46 -0.32
C LEU A 6 -10.84 -19.93 -0.73
N THR A 7 -10.59 -19.91 -2.02
CA THR A 7 -9.24 -20.04 -2.59
C THR A 7 -8.65 -18.64 -2.83
N PRO A 8 -7.35 -18.51 -3.06
CA PRO A 8 -6.77 -17.21 -3.44
C PRO A 8 -7.48 -16.55 -4.62
N ILE A 9 -7.99 -17.34 -5.57
CA ILE A 9 -8.73 -16.83 -6.73
C ILE A 9 -10.12 -16.34 -6.33
N THR A 10 -10.88 -17.15 -5.56
CA THR A 10 -12.25 -16.80 -5.17
C THR A 10 -12.30 -15.71 -4.11
N LEU A 11 -11.24 -15.55 -3.31
CA LEU A 11 -11.11 -14.47 -2.33
C LEU A 11 -11.19 -13.09 -3.00
N TRP A 12 -10.56 -12.94 -4.17
CA TRP A 12 -10.46 -11.69 -4.89
C TRP A 12 -11.42 -11.54 -6.08
N LYS A 13 -12.29 -12.53 -6.31
CA LYS A 13 -13.18 -12.57 -7.50
C LYS A 13 -14.03 -11.31 -7.67
N ASP A 14 -14.55 -10.78 -6.57
CA ASP A 14 -15.44 -9.62 -6.57
C ASP A 14 -14.74 -8.34 -6.10
N PHE A 15 -13.41 -8.36 -6.05
CA PHE A 15 -12.64 -7.21 -5.64
C PHE A 15 -12.49 -6.23 -6.80
N ASP A 16 -13.04 -5.02 -6.61
CA ASP A 16 -12.93 -3.95 -7.57
C ASP A 16 -11.75 -3.04 -7.21
N ASP A 17 -10.69 -3.09 -8.00
CA ASP A 17 -9.54 -2.20 -7.91
C ASP A 17 -9.51 -1.16 -9.04
N THR A 18 -10.60 -1.03 -9.80
CA THR A 18 -10.70 -0.08 -10.93
C THR A 18 -11.20 1.30 -10.53
N LEU A 19 -11.66 1.47 -9.30
CA LEU A 19 -12.18 2.74 -8.81
C LEU A 19 -11.14 3.88 -8.93
N PRO A 20 -11.56 5.12 -9.21
CA PRO A 20 -10.66 6.25 -9.34
C PRO A 20 -9.95 6.54 -8.01
N PHE A 21 -8.69 6.92 -8.07
CA PHE A 21 -7.87 7.17 -6.87
C PHE A 21 -8.26 8.41 -6.11
N ASN A 22 -8.78 9.44 -6.78
CA ASN A 22 -9.08 10.76 -6.20
C ASN A 22 -7.98 11.20 -5.26
N GLU A 23 -6.75 11.21 -5.77
CA GLU A 23 -5.54 11.49 -5.00
C GLU A 23 -5.52 12.91 -4.45
N GLU A 24 -5.02 13.05 -3.24
CA GLU A 24 -4.85 14.34 -2.55
C GLU A 24 -3.40 14.48 -2.08
N PHE A 25 -2.64 15.40 -2.68
CA PHE A 25 -1.31 15.75 -2.21
C PHE A 25 -1.39 16.75 -1.08
N LEU A 26 -0.83 16.42 0.09
CA LEU A 26 -0.97 17.18 1.33
C LEU A 26 0.21 18.11 1.59
N SER A 27 1.39 17.75 1.12
CA SER A 27 2.63 18.48 1.33
C SER A 27 3.59 18.26 0.17
N LYS A 28 4.55 19.16 0.08
CA LYS A 28 5.70 19.05 -0.82
C LYS A 28 6.93 19.52 -0.05
N GLU A 29 7.96 18.69 0.00
CA GLU A 29 9.23 18.99 0.64
C GLU A 29 10.39 18.63 -0.28
N GLU A 30 11.38 19.51 -0.34
CA GLU A 30 12.66 19.22 -0.99
C GLU A 30 13.50 18.34 -0.06
N ARG A 31 14.03 17.26 -0.60
CA ARG A 31 14.96 16.34 0.07
C ARG A 31 16.23 16.21 -0.75
N GLU A 32 17.30 15.66 -0.17
CA GLU A 32 18.54 15.42 -0.90
C GLU A 32 18.29 14.53 -2.14
N GLY A 33 18.35 15.14 -3.33
CA GLY A 33 18.18 14.43 -4.61
C GLY A 33 16.74 14.10 -5.01
N ALA A 34 15.71 14.52 -4.24
CA ALA A 34 14.32 14.22 -4.54
C ALA A 34 13.34 15.29 -4.05
N VAL A 35 12.16 15.26 -4.63
CA VAL A 35 10.96 15.94 -4.08
C VAL A 35 10.09 14.90 -3.41
N MET A 36 9.82 15.05 -2.13
CA MET A 36 8.87 14.24 -1.35
C MET A 36 7.50 14.89 -1.32
N ARG A 37 6.46 14.09 -1.47
CA ARG A 37 5.06 14.51 -1.32
C ARG A 37 4.33 13.50 -0.44
N ASP A 38 3.65 13.98 0.58
CA ASP A 38 2.63 13.19 1.27
C ASP A 38 1.38 13.11 0.40
N VAL A 39 0.79 11.94 0.29
CA VAL A 39 -0.40 11.72 -0.54
C VAL A 39 -1.40 10.82 0.16
N TYR A 40 -2.69 11.14 0.02
CA TYR A 40 -3.78 10.19 0.21
C TYR A 40 -4.28 9.69 -1.14
N ILE A 41 -4.52 8.38 -1.22
CA ILE A 41 -5.10 7.69 -2.37
C ILE A 41 -6.36 6.99 -1.88
N LEU A 42 -7.49 7.15 -2.58
CA LEU A 42 -8.69 6.40 -2.21
C LEU A 42 -8.60 4.95 -2.68
N GLY A 43 -8.64 4.04 -1.73
CA GLY A 43 -8.68 2.59 -1.92
C GLY A 43 -10.09 2.04 -2.15
N ARG A 44 -10.34 0.82 -1.67
CA ARG A 44 -11.62 0.15 -1.88
C ARG A 44 -12.79 0.85 -1.18
N GLN A 45 -13.98 0.66 -1.73
CA GLN A 45 -15.24 1.09 -1.15
C GLN A 45 -15.71 0.08 -0.09
N THR A 46 -16.23 0.61 1.01
CA THR A 46 -16.92 -0.13 2.06
C THR A 46 -18.33 0.43 2.29
N GLY A 47 -19.07 -0.11 3.24
CA GLY A 47 -20.39 0.42 3.60
C GLY A 47 -20.35 1.82 4.20
N PHE A 48 -19.25 2.21 4.81
CA PHE A 48 -19.08 3.49 5.51
C PHE A 48 -18.10 4.46 4.84
N GLY A 49 -17.69 4.16 3.60
CA GLY A 49 -16.80 5.04 2.84
C GLY A 49 -15.67 4.28 2.15
N ARG A 50 -14.67 5.03 1.70
CA ARG A 50 -13.48 4.45 1.07
C ARG A 50 -12.29 4.51 2.01
N VAL A 51 -11.44 3.49 1.94
CA VAL A 51 -10.14 3.51 2.61
C VAL A 51 -9.32 4.68 2.07
N LYS A 52 -8.74 5.51 2.94
CA LYS A 52 -7.80 6.56 2.55
C LYS A 52 -6.38 6.07 2.82
N ILE A 53 -5.71 5.64 1.77
CA ILE A 53 -4.36 5.09 1.82
C ILE A 53 -3.36 6.23 1.93
N TYR A 54 -2.59 6.27 3.00
CA TYR A 54 -1.52 7.22 3.16
C TYR A 54 -0.21 6.70 2.57
N GLY A 55 0.50 7.58 1.87
CA GLY A 55 1.82 7.30 1.35
C GLY A 55 2.71 8.53 1.24
N ARG A 56 4.00 8.28 1.12
CA ARG A 56 5.02 9.27 0.76
C ARG A 56 5.57 8.93 -0.61
N TYR A 57 5.37 9.83 -1.54
CA TYR A 57 5.86 9.69 -2.90
C TYR A 57 7.08 10.57 -3.13
N TYR A 58 8.19 9.94 -3.47
CA TYR A 58 9.47 10.58 -3.75
C TYR A 58 9.76 10.51 -5.24
N THR A 59 10.02 11.67 -5.85
CA THR A 59 10.42 11.78 -7.25
C THR A 59 11.85 12.26 -7.34
N PRO A 60 12.76 11.58 -8.05
CA PRO A 60 14.14 12.01 -8.18
C PRO A 60 14.23 13.35 -8.93
N ASN A 61 15.13 14.23 -8.47
CA ASN A 61 15.33 15.53 -9.09
C ASN A 61 15.96 15.41 -10.49
N GLY A 62 15.51 16.26 -11.43
CA GLY A 62 16.10 16.38 -12.76
C GLY A 62 15.74 15.24 -13.73
N LEU A 63 14.85 14.33 -13.36
CA LEU A 63 14.35 13.28 -14.25
C LEU A 63 12.87 13.52 -14.57
N GLU A 64 12.52 13.51 -15.85
CA GLU A 64 11.12 13.61 -16.31
C GLU A 64 10.39 12.25 -16.23
N SER A 65 11.14 11.15 -16.36
CA SER A 65 10.63 9.79 -16.25
C SER A 65 11.68 8.89 -15.61
N PHE A 66 11.18 7.90 -14.82
CA PHE A 66 12.04 7.02 -14.02
C PHE A 66 11.33 5.70 -13.71
N PRO A 67 12.06 4.62 -13.44
CA PRO A 67 11.49 3.45 -12.78
C PRO A 67 11.14 3.79 -11.33
N ALA A 68 10.11 3.16 -10.78
CA ALA A 68 9.69 3.42 -9.41
C ALA A 68 9.55 2.14 -8.59
N VAL A 69 9.62 2.29 -7.26
CA VAL A 69 9.53 1.18 -6.31
C VAL A 69 8.47 1.49 -5.25
N LEU A 70 7.51 0.56 -5.12
CA LEU A 70 6.62 0.51 -3.96
C LEU A 70 7.37 -0.13 -2.80
N ILE A 71 7.48 0.57 -1.67
CA ILE A 71 8.09 0.03 -0.45
C ILE A 71 7.00 -0.21 0.59
N MET A 72 6.96 -1.44 1.08
CA MET A 72 6.10 -1.87 2.18
C MET A 72 6.98 -2.39 3.32
N PHE A 73 6.94 -1.69 4.44
CA PHE A 73 7.73 -2.02 5.61
C PHE A 73 6.96 -2.94 6.57
N GLU A 74 7.48 -3.17 7.75
CA GLU A 74 6.79 -3.92 8.80
C GLU A 74 5.53 -3.17 9.27
N ALA A 75 4.45 -3.90 9.56
CA ALA A 75 3.23 -3.32 10.12
C ALA A 75 3.56 -2.56 11.42
N GLY A 76 3.04 -1.35 11.52
CA GLY A 76 3.30 -0.52 12.69
C GLY A 76 4.58 0.32 12.63
N PHE A 77 5.34 0.26 11.54
CA PHE A 77 6.57 1.02 11.41
C PHE A 77 6.57 1.89 10.15
N PRO A 78 7.12 3.12 10.23
CA PRO A 78 7.30 3.95 9.06
C PRO A 78 8.31 3.34 8.10
N CYS A 79 8.23 3.72 6.83
CA CYS A 79 9.21 3.32 5.83
C CYS A 79 10.61 3.83 6.19
N ASP A 80 11.62 2.96 6.11
CA ASP A 80 13.01 3.32 6.40
C ASP A 80 13.54 4.33 5.37
N GLU A 81 13.86 5.53 5.85
CA GLU A 81 14.37 6.61 5.00
C GLU A 81 15.70 6.25 4.32
N LYS A 82 16.55 5.44 4.96
CA LYS A 82 17.81 4.99 4.34
C LYS A 82 17.56 4.12 3.11
N LEU A 83 16.57 3.25 3.18
CA LEU A 83 16.16 2.42 2.05
C LEU A 83 15.56 3.27 0.93
N VAL A 84 14.70 4.23 1.26
CA VAL A 84 14.15 5.20 0.29
C VAL A 84 15.27 5.93 -0.43
N MET A 85 16.20 6.53 0.31
CA MET A 85 17.32 7.30 -0.26
C MET A 85 18.29 6.44 -1.07
N HIS A 86 18.40 5.15 -0.75
CA HIS A 86 19.18 4.21 -1.58
C HIS A 86 18.61 4.12 -3.01
N PHE A 87 17.29 3.98 -3.15
CA PHE A 87 16.64 3.95 -4.46
C PHE A 87 16.68 5.30 -5.17
N ILE A 88 16.44 6.40 -4.46
CA ILE A 88 16.53 7.76 -5.03
C ILE A 88 17.89 8.03 -5.64
N ARG A 89 18.99 7.71 -4.93
CA ARG A 89 20.38 7.90 -5.47
C ARG A 89 20.67 7.06 -6.70
N LYS A 90 19.86 6.05 -6.98
CA LYS A 90 19.92 5.23 -8.20
C LYS A 90 18.98 5.70 -9.30
N GLY A 91 18.28 6.83 -9.11
CA GLY A 91 17.35 7.39 -10.08
C GLY A 91 15.97 6.77 -10.11
N TYR A 92 15.58 6.02 -9.06
CA TYR A 92 14.23 5.48 -8.92
C TYR A 92 13.30 6.46 -8.19
N GLY A 93 12.05 6.54 -8.62
CA GLY A 93 10.98 7.06 -7.76
C GLY A 93 10.65 6.04 -6.66
N VAL A 94 10.09 6.53 -5.55
CA VAL A 94 9.72 5.66 -4.44
C VAL A 94 8.34 6.03 -3.92
N LEU A 95 7.47 5.04 -3.75
CA LEU A 95 6.24 5.16 -2.98
C LEU A 95 6.36 4.30 -1.71
N GLY A 96 6.52 4.93 -0.57
CA GLY A 96 6.40 4.27 0.73
C GLY A 96 4.98 4.41 1.25
N ILE A 97 4.29 3.31 1.52
CA ILE A 97 2.91 3.34 2.03
C ILE A 97 2.83 2.90 3.49
N ASP A 98 1.88 3.48 4.20
CA ASP A 98 1.32 2.86 5.38
C ASP A 98 0.11 2.03 4.97
N TYR A 99 0.13 0.75 5.30
CA TYR A 99 -0.99 -0.17 5.11
C TYR A 99 -1.61 -0.63 6.43
N SER A 100 -0.92 -0.42 7.53
CA SER A 100 -1.32 -0.91 8.85
C SER A 100 -2.27 0.03 9.59
N GLY A 101 -2.45 1.25 9.09
CA GLY A 101 -3.38 2.22 9.69
C GLY A 101 -2.79 2.93 10.91
N GLU A 102 -3.63 3.26 11.85
CA GLU A 102 -3.35 4.14 12.98
C GLU A 102 -2.10 3.75 13.78
N LEU A 103 -1.09 4.59 13.73
CA LEU A 103 0.21 4.43 14.36
C LEU A 103 0.60 5.70 15.11
N GLY A 104 0.17 5.82 16.36
CA GLY A 104 0.57 6.95 17.19
C GLY A 104 0.25 8.33 16.57
N ASP A 105 1.14 9.28 16.79
CA ASP A 105 1.00 10.64 16.25
C ASP A 105 1.51 10.69 14.81
N GLY A 106 0.66 11.11 13.88
CA GLY A 106 1.06 11.33 12.50
C GLY A 106 -0.02 10.97 11.48
N ARG A 107 0.37 11.10 10.21
CA ARG A 107 -0.50 10.72 9.10
C ARG A 107 -0.41 9.22 8.86
N HIS A 108 -1.55 8.58 8.72
CA HIS A 108 -1.67 7.14 8.53
C HIS A 108 -2.84 6.82 7.59
N THR A 109 -2.89 5.59 7.12
CA THR A 109 -4.02 5.08 6.37
C THR A 109 -5.26 5.06 7.26
N ILE A 110 -6.38 5.56 6.73
CA ILE A 110 -7.63 5.68 7.46
C ILE A 110 -8.59 4.61 6.96
N TYR A 111 -8.92 3.69 7.84
CA TYR A 111 -9.90 2.65 7.60
C TYR A 111 -11.29 3.10 8.05
N PRO A 112 -12.35 2.91 7.23
CA PRO A 112 -13.72 3.09 7.67
C PRO A 112 -14.06 2.19 8.86
N ARG A 113 -15.03 2.63 9.68
CA ARG A 113 -15.35 1.95 10.95
C ARG A 113 -15.85 0.53 10.83
N ASP A 114 -16.41 0.15 9.68
CA ASP A 114 -16.88 -1.21 9.38
C ASP A 114 -15.73 -2.19 9.10
N ILE A 115 -14.52 -1.69 8.91
CA ILE A 115 -13.31 -2.47 8.74
C ILE A 115 -12.19 -1.98 9.69
N ASP A 116 -12.58 -1.51 10.86
CA ASP A 116 -11.67 -0.94 11.86
C ASP A 116 -10.66 -1.96 12.41
N HIS A 117 -10.96 -3.26 12.28
CA HIS A 117 -10.03 -4.35 12.57
C HIS A 117 -8.72 -4.27 11.74
N ALA A 118 -8.70 -3.52 10.64
CA ALA A 118 -7.50 -3.30 9.83
C ALA A 118 -6.49 -2.33 10.48
N ASN A 119 -6.91 -1.53 11.46
CA ASN A 119 -6.00 -0.67 12.22
C ASN A 119 -5.15 -1.50 13.17
N PHE A 120 -3.84 -1.55 12.93
CA PHE A 120 -2.91 -2.34 13.73
C PHE A 120 -2.92 -1.97 15.22
N ALA A 121 -3.00 -0.67 15.54
CA ALA A 121 -3.02 -0.18 16.91
C ALA A 121 -4.29 -0.60 17.68
N ARG A 122 -5.43 -0.72 17.00
CA ARG A 122 -6.71 -1.13 17.60
C ARG A 122 -6.89 -2.64 17.65
N ALA A 123 -6.49 -3.29 16.58
CA ALA A 123 -6.59 -4.73 16.47
C ALA A 123 -5.57 -5.48 17.36
N GLY A 124 -4.47 -4.82 17.72
CA GLY A 124 -3.39 -5.45 18.45
C GLY A 124 -2.86 -6.68 17.71
N ARG A 125 -2.99 -7.87 18.33
CA ARG A 125 -2.63 -9.15 17.68
C ARG A 125 -3.74 -9.75 16.82
N ALA A 126 -4.77 -8.98 16.46
CA ALA A 126 -5.90 -9.47 15.67
C ALA A 126 -5.54 -9.81 14.20
N MET A 127 -4.26 -9.81 13.87
CA MET A 127 -3.77 -10.43 12.63
C MET A 127 -4.23 -11.89 12.49
N ASP A 128 -4.44 -12.56 13.61
CA ASP A 128 -4.89 -13.96 13.67
C ASP A 128 -6.40 -14.08 13.80
N TYR A 129 -7.12 -12.96 13.92
CA TYR A 129 -8.57 -12.98 14.10
C TYR A 129 -9.26 -13.11 12.73
N VAL A 130 -10.14 -14.10 12.64
CA VAL A 130 -11.04 -14.31 11.50
C VAL A 130 -12.45 -14.43 12.09
N ASP A 131 -13.37 -13.55 11.69
CA ASP A 131 -14.75 -13.65 12.10
C ASP A 131 -15.47 -14.75 11.30
N GLU A 132 -16.07 -14.42 10.17
CA GLU A 132 -16.77 -15.40 9.33
C GLU A 132 -15.91 -15.88 8.16
N THR A 133 -15.14 -14.98 7.56
CA THR A 133 -14.35 -15.28 6.36
C THR A 133 -12.98 -14.60 6.36
N ALA A 134 -12.07 -15.09 5.54
CA ALA A 134 -10.76 -14.45 5.33
C ALA A 134 -10.84 -13.01 4.79
N ARG A 135 -12.00 -12.57 4.30
CA ARG A 135 -12.22 -11.17 3.88
C ARG A 135 -12.37 -10.21 5.06
N GLU A 136 -12.59 -10.72 6.26
CA GLU A 136 -12.76 -9.95 7.50
C GLU A 136 -11.49 -9.95 8.35
N THR A 137 -10.34 -10.01 7.68
CA THR A 137 -9.03 -10.01 8.32
C THR A 137 -8.25 -8.75 7.98
N SER A 138 -7.37 -8.33 8.89
CA SER A 138 -6.39 -7.26 8.62
C SER A 138 -5.56 -7.58 7.37
N TRP A 139 -5.17 -8.83 7.17
CA TRP A 139 -4.44 -9.29 5.99
C TRP A 139 -5.15 -9.01 4.66
N TYR A 140 -6.47 -9.19 4.63
CA TYR A 140 -7.25 -8.88 3.43
C TYR A 140 -7.23 -7.39 3.14
N GLU A 141 -7.50 -6.56 4.15
CA GLU A 141 -7.52 -5.10 3.99
C GLU A 141 -6.15 -4.54 3.61
N TRP A 142 -5.08 -5.01 4.26
CA TRP A 142 -3.71 -4.59 3.94
C TRP A 142 -3.29 -5.00 2.53
N THR A 143 -3.70 -6.19 2.10
CA THR A 143 -3.48 -6.65 0.73
C THR A 143 -4.27 -5.80 -0.28
N ALA A 144 -5.51 -5.41 0.05
CA ALA A 144 -6.31 -4.51 -0.77
C ALA A 144 -5.65 -3.12 -0.92
N VAL A 145 -5.14 -2.55 0.18
CA VAL A 145 -4.37 -1.30 0.19
C VAL A 145 -3.16 -1.40 -0.73
N ALA A 146 -2.39 -2.47 -0.60
CA ALA A 146 -1.20 -2.70 -1.42
C ALA A 146 -1.51 -2.80 -2.92
N ARG A 147 -2.62 -3.45 -3.30
CA ARG A 147 -3.09 -3.54 -4.70
C ARG A 147 -3.40 -2.16 -5.29
N TYR A 148 -4.13 -1.33 -4.55
CA TYR A 148 -4.43 0.05 -4.98
C TYR A 148 -3.17 0.89 -5.11
N ALA A 149 -2.25 0.81 -4.15
CA ALA A 149 -0.99 1.54 -4.18
C ALA A 149 -0.10 1.12 -5.36
N ALA A 150 -0.03 -0.18 -5.64
CA ALA A 150 0.72 -0.72 -6.77
C ALA A 150 0.17 -0.23 -8.11
N ARG A 151 -1.17 -0.25 -8.27
CA ARG A 151 -1.83 0.28 -9.46
C ARG A 151 -1.61 1.78 -9.60
N TRP A 152 -1.79 2.56 -8.53
CA TRP A 152 -1.55 3.99 -8.54
C TRP A 152 -0.14 4.34 -8.99
N LEU A 153 0.87 3.64 -8.46
CA LEU A 153 2.26 3.85 -8.83
C LEU A 153 2.50 3.53 -10.32
N LYS A 154 1.97 2.42 -10.81
CA LYS A 154 2.14 1.98 -12.19
C LYS A 154 1.45 2.91 -13.21
N GLU A 155 0.34 3.53 -12.82
CA GLU A 155 -0.42 4.45 -13.67
C GLU A 155 0.14 5.88 -13.68
N ARG A 156 1.20 6.18 -12.92
CA ARG A 156 1.85 7.49 -12.96
C ARG A 156 2.51 7.71 -14.33
N PRO A 157 2.26 8.87 -14.98
CA PRO A 157 2.80 9.13 -16.32
C PRO A 157 4.32 9.20 -16.35
N GLU A 158 4.96 9.58 -15.26
CA GLU A 158 6.40 9.64 -15.09
C GLU A 158 7.07 8.29 -14.81
N VAL A 159 6.29 7.23 -14.50
CA VAL A 159 6.81 5.91 -14.11
C VAL A 159 6.94 4.99 -15.32
N THR A 160 8.15 4.63 -15.67
CA THR A 160 8.46 3.76 -16.83
C THR A 160 8.33 2.27 -16.52
N ALA A 161 8.66 1.88 -15.29
CA ALA A 161 8.53 0.52 -14.77
C ALA A 161 8.25 0.59 -13.26
N ALA A 162 7.50 -0.37 -12.72
CA ALA A 162 7.16 -0.43 -11.31
C ALA A 162 7.66 -1.73 -10.67
N GLY A 163 8.54 -1.60 -9.68
CA GLY A 163 8.95 -2.70 -8.80
C GLY A 163 8.31 -2.57 -7.42
N ALA A 164 8.45 -3.61 -6.60
CA ALA A 164 8.06 -3.55 -5.20
C ALA A 164 9.06 -4.26 -4.29
N VAL A 165 9.27 -3.70 -3.11
CA VAL A 165 10.10 -4.27 -2.04
C VAL A 165 9.28 -4.33 -0.76
N GLY A 166 9.16 -5.51 -0.20
CA GLY A 166 8.48 -5.74 1.07
C GLY A 166 9.39 -6.36 2.11
N LEU A 167 9.35 -5.81 3.31
CA LEU A 167 10.12 -6.29 4.43
C LEU A 167 9.19 -6.84 5.52
N ARG A 168 9.50 -8.03 6.02
CA ARG A 168 8.72 -8.72 7.06
C ARG A 168 7.24 -8.84 6.68
N THR A 169 6.30 -8.28 7.47
CA THR A 169 4.87 -8.26 7.15
C THR A 169 4.58 -7.67 5.76
N GLY A 170 5.29 -6.61 5.38
CA GLY A 170 5.21 -6.03 4.02
C GLY A 170 5.63 -7.02 2.95
N GLY A 171 6.63 -7.87 3.22
CA GLY A 171 7.04 -8.96 2.33
C GLY A 171 5.96 -10.01 2.14
N GLU A 172 5.27 -10.40 3.22
CA GLU A 172 4.15 -11.34 3.16
C GLU A 172 2.96 -10.79 2.36
N ILE A 173 2.68 -9.47 2.49
CA ILE A 173 1.64 -8.83 1.69
C ILE A 173 2.02 -8.81 0.21
N LEU A 174 3.29 -8.55 -0.13
CA LEU A 174 3.75 -8.59 -1.52
C LEU A 174 3.52 -9.95 -2.17
N TRP A 175 3.75 -11.05 -1.46
CA TRP A 175 3.42 -12.39 -1.96
C TRP A 175 1.93 -12.52 -2.30
N LYS A 176 1.06 -11.91 -1.51
CA LYS A 176 -0.40 -11.97 -1.72
C LYS A 176 -0.86 -11.13 -2.91
N ILE A 177 -0.17 -10.02 -3.23
CA ILE A 177 -0.54 -9.17 -4.38
C ILE A 177 0.15 -9.58 -5.68
N ALA A 178 1.25 -10.31 -5.63
CA ALA A 178 2.07 -10.64 -6.80
C ALA A 178 1.29 -11.17 -8.00
N PRO A 179 0.25 -12.02 -7.85
CA PRO A 179 -0.54 -12.51 -8.98
C PRO A 179 -1.51 -11.48 -9.58
N TYR A 180 -1.75 -10.34 -8.91
CA TYR A 180 -2.84 -9.41 -9.24
C TYR A 180 -2.38 -7.98 -9.46
N ALA A 181 -1.25 -7.58 -8.88
CA ALA A 181 -0.76 -6.22 -9.00
C ALA A 181 0.01 -6.01 -10.31
N PRO A 182 -0.10 -4.83 -10.94
CA PRO A 182 0.62 -4.50 -12.17
C PRO A 182 2.08 -4.12 -11.86
N ILE A 183 2.80 -5.02 -11.20
CA ILE A 183 4.20 -4.85 -10.77
C ILE A 183 5.11 -5.69 -11.67
N ASP A 184 6.15 -5.08 -12.23
CA ASP A 184 7.07 -5.73 -13.15
C ASP A 184 8.07 -6.68 -12.45
N CYS A 185 8.43 -6.36 -11.19
CA CYS A 185 9.25 -7.22 -10.33
C CYS A 185 9.00 -6.93 -8.85
N PHE A 186 9.24 -7.91 -7.99
CA PHE A 186 9.15 -7.70 -6.54
C PHE A 186 10.21 -8.51 -5.77
N ILE A 187 10.58 -7.98 -4.60
CA ILE A 187 11.50 -8.58 -3.64
C ILE A 187 10.78 -8.63 -2.29
N SER A 188 10.71 -9.81 -1.71
CA SER A 188 10.20 -10.05 -0.35
C SER A 188 11.34 -10.52 0.55
N ILE A 189 11.52 -9.85 1.71
CA ILE A 189 12.57 -10.11 2.70
C ILE A 189 11.94 -10.30 4.08
#